data_454de0e2b26501e3102bdafd68682b5a
#
_entry.id   454de0e2b26501e3102bdafd68682b5a
#
_cell.length_a   1.000
_cell.length_b   1.000
_cell.length_c   1.000
_cell.angle_alpha   90.00
_cell.angle_beta   90.00
_cell.angle_gamma   90.00
#
_symmetry.space_group_name_H-M   'P 1'
#
loop_
_entity.id
_entity.type
_entity.pdbx_description
1 polymer ?
#
loop_
_entity_poly.entity_id
_entity_poly.type
_entity_poly.pdbx_seq_one_letter_code
_entity_poly.pdbx_strand_id
1 'polypeptide(L)'
;QDKFDTLEDHQLNLLWFANQLYKEGLIDGPPMYQICLGIPWGSPADTSSMKVMADMIPKEGIWAGFGIGRHQMTMAAQAVILGGNVRVGLEDNLYLKKGVFASNAELVEKVSRIIDDLGAKILTPEQTRNKLKLKKHF
;
A
#
# COMPACT_ATOMS: atom_id res chain seq x y z
N GLN A 1 12.90 30.08 -14.19
CA GLN A 1 11.64 29.84 -13.44
C GLN A 1 11.69 28.40 -12.99
N ASP A 2 12.23 28.21 -11.77
CA ASP A 2 12.42 26.90 -11.16
C ASP A 2 11.05 26.24 -11.00
N LYS A 3 10.83 25.17 -11.75
CA LYS A 3 9.74 24.25 -11.46
C LYS A 3 10.07 23.66 -10.11
N PHE A 4 9.32 24.05 -9.10
CA PHE A 4 9.32 23.30 -7.83
C PHE A 4 8.94 21.87 -8.19
N ASP A 5 9.86 20.93 -7.96
CA ASP A 5 9.53 19.52 -7.95
C ASP A 5 8.35 19.33 -7.00
N THR A 6 7.26 18.78 -7.47
CA THR A 6 6.12 18.52 -6.61
C THR A 6 6.48 17.41 -5.62
N LEU A 7 5.84 17.39 -4.45
CA LEU A 7 6.06 16.29 -3.50
C LEU A 7 5.65 14.93 -4.06
N GLU A 8 4.80 14.93 -5.07
CA GLU A 8 4.47 13.75 -5.88
C GLU A 8 5.70 13.25 -6.64
N ASP A 9 6.47 14.14 -7.27
CA ASP A 9 7.73 13.81 -7.94
C ASP A 9 8.73 13.19 -6.96
N HIS A 10 8.79 13.65 -5.71
CA HIS A 10 9.64 13.06 -4.69
C HIS A 10 9.28 11.60 -4.36
N GLN A 11 8.00 11.26 -4.26
CA GLN A 11 7.59 9.87 -4.00
C GLN A 11 7.92 8.95 -5.17
N LEU A 12 7.73 9.41 -6.40
CA LEU A 12 8.12 8.67 -7.61
C LEU A 12 9.64 8.51 -7.70
N ASN A 13 10.39 9.56 -7.37
CA ASN A 13 11.85 9.52 -7.33
C ASN A 13 12.39 8.53 -6.29
N LEU A 14 11.78 8.48 -5.09
CA LEU A 14 12.14 7.50 -4.06
C LEU A 14 11.88 6.06 -4.52
N LEU A 15 10.77 5.83 -5.19
CA LEU A 15 10.44 4.52 -5.73
C LEU A 15 11.40 4.11 -6.85
N TRP A 16 11.73 5.04 -7.75
CA TRP A 16 12.74 4.84 -8.78
C TRP A 16 14.11 4.52 -8.17
N PHE A 17 14.52 5.27 -7.15
CA PHE A 17 15.79 5.06 -6.46
C PHE A 17 15.87 3.71 -5.75
N ALA A 18 14.80 3.30 -5.05
CA ALA A 18 14.70 1.97 -4.43
C ALA A 18 14.86 0.85 -5.48
N ASN A 19 14.23 1.01 -6.65
CA ASN A 19 14.37 0.08 -7.76
C ASN A 19 15.81 0.01 -8.29
N GLN A 20 16.50 1.14 -8.33
CA GLN A 20 17.90 1.20 -8.76
C GLN A 20 18.80 0.47 -7.77
N LEU A 21 18.64 0.69 -6.47
CA LEU A 21 19.39 -0.03 -5.42
C LEU A 21 19.17 -1.55 -5.50
N TYR A 22 17.94 -1.97 -5.78
CA TYR A 22 17.64 -3.39 -5.98
C TYR A 22 18.35 -3.96 -7.21
N LYS A 23 18.33 -3.26 -8.34
CA LYS A 23 19.01 -3.68 -9.56
C LYS A 23 20.53 -3.77 -9.40
N GLU A 24 21.11 -2.92 -8.58
CA GLU A 24 22.55 -2.92 -8.25
C GLU A 24 22.93 -3.98 -7.20
N GLY A 25 21.96 -4.73 -6.68
CA GLY A 25 22.20 -5.77 -5.67
C GLY A 25 22.51 -5.23 -4.28
N LEU A 26 22.16 -3.99 -3.99
CA LEU A 26 22.35 -3.34 -2.68
C LEU A 26 21.19 -3.62 -1.71
N ILE A 27 20.12 -4.19 -2.21
CA ILE A 27 18.98 -4.66 -1.43
C ILE A 27 18.83 -6.16 -1.65
N ASP A 28 18.86 -6.94 -0.56
CA ASP A 28 18.71 -8.38 -0.59
C ASP A 28 17.26 -8.80 -0.88
N GLY A 29 17.07 -9.61 -1.92
CA GLY A 29 15.76 -10.16 -2.29
C GLY A 29 14.80 -9.12 -2.90
N PRO A 30 13.61 -9.54 -3.29
CA PRO A 30 12.62 -8.62 -3.84
C PRO A 30 12.16 -7.62 -2.77
N PRO A 31 12.24 -6.31 -3.05
CA PRO A 31 11.86 -5.30 -2.07
C PRO A 31 10.36 -5.30 -1.80
N MET A 32 10.00 -4.91 -0.57
CA MET A 32 8.61 -4.73 -0.15
C MET A 32 8.30 -3.23 -0.07
N TYR A 33 7.30 -2.80 -0.81
CA TYR A 33 6.91 -1.40 -0.91
C TYR A 33 5.60 -1.14 -0.17
N GLN A 34 5.48 0.07 0.41
CA GLN A 34 4.22 0.58 0.90
C GLN A 34 3.89 1.90 0.19
N ILE A 35 2.83 1.90 -0.61
CA ILE A 35 2.31 3.07 -1.31
C ILE A 35 1.33 3.78 -0.38
N CYS A 36 1.75 4.95 0.14
CA CYS A 36 0.95 5.79 1.02
C CYS A 36 0.37 6.97 0.25
N LEU A 37 -0.95 7.12 0.22
CA LEU A 37 -1.64 8.17 -0.53
C LEU A 37 -2.53 9.03 0.35
N GLY A 38 -2.65 10.30 -0.02
CA GLY A 38 -3.55 11.25 0.66
C GLY A 38 -2.98 11.88 1.92
N ILE A 39 -1.66 11.82 2.12
CA ILE A 39 -0.97 12.65 3.10
C ILE A 39 -0.97 14.09 2.61
N PRO A 40 -1.19 15.09 3.47
CA PRO A 40 -0.99 16.48 3.10
C PRO A 40 0.40 16.69 2.48
N TRP A 41 0.45 17.32 1.32
CA TRP A 41 1.68 17.58 0.54
C TRP A 41 2.36 16.32 -0.06
N GLY A 42 1.73 15.15 0.04
CA GLY A 42 2.14 13.93 -0.67
C GLY A 42 1.28 13.67 -1.90
N SER A 43 1.43 12.48 -2.49
CA SER A 43 0.62 12.08 -3.65
C SER A 43 -0.86 11.96 -3.28
N PRO A 44 -1.77 12.43 -4.16
CA PRO A 44 -3.20 12.34 -3.94
C PRO A 44 -3.68 10.89 -3.82
N ALA A 45 -4.76 10.69 -3.05
CA ALA A 45 -5.39 9.38 -2.90
C ALA A 45 -6.38 9.14 -4.06
N ASP A 46 -5.85 8.86 -5.23
CA ASP A 46 -6.62 8.55 -6.43
C ASP A 46 -6.05 7.34 -7.18
N THR A 47 -6.82 6.90 -8.19
CA THR A 47 -6.50 5.73 -9.01
C THR A 47 -5.23 5.93 -9.82
N SER A 48 -5.02 7.11 -10.37
CA SER A 48 -3.89 7.40 -11.26
C SER A 48 -2.57 7.37 -10.50
N SER A 49 -2.51 8.02 -9.33
CA SER A 49 -1.33 8.03 -8.48
C SER A 49 -0.95 6.62 -8.01
N MET A 50 -1.92 5.82 -7.54
CA MET A 50 -1.65 4.44 -7.16
C MET A 50 -1.19 3.58 -8.34
N LYS A 51 -1.82 3.73 -9.49
CA LYS A 51 -1.49 2.96 -10.70
C LYS A 51 -0.07 3.24 -11.18
N VAL A 52 0.32 4.50 -11.28
CA VAL A 52 1.68 4.89 -11.70
C VAL A 52 2.72 4.30 -10.77
N MET A 53 2.53 4.41 -9.46
CA MET A 53 3.46 3.84 -8.48
C MET A 53 3.50 2.31 -8.55
N ALA A 54 2.34 1.65 -8.68
CA ALA A 54 2.28 0.19 -8.80
C ALA A 54 2.99 -0.32 -10.07
N ASP A 55 2.85 0.39 -11.19
CA ASP A 55 3.52 0.03 -12.45
C ASP A 55 5.05 0.17 -12.39
N MET A 56 5.57 1.00 -11.49
CA MET A 56 7.01 1.15 -11.28
C MET A 56 7.62 0.03 -10.45
N ILE A 57 6.81 -0.74 -9.71
CA ILE A 57 7.32 -1.82 -8.85
C ILE A 57 7.77 -3.00 -9.73
N PRO A 58 8.98 -3.56 -9.49
CA PRO A 58 9.43 -4.75 -10.20
C PRO A 58 8.44 -5.91 -10.05
N LYS A 59 8.37 -6.78 -11.05
CA LYS A 59 7.44 -7.93 -11.05
C LYS A 59 7.59 -8.85 -9.83
N GLU A 60 8.80 -8.96 -9.31
CA GLU A 60 9.15 -9.73 -8.12
C GLU A 60 8.81 -8.99 -6.83
N GLY A 61 8.62 -7.66 -6.90
CA GLY A 61 8.35 -6.81 -5.75
C GLY A 61 6.99 -7.10 -5.13
N ILE A 62 6.94 -7.01 -3.82
CA ILE A 62 5.69 -7.12 -3.07
C ILE A 62 5.30 -5.72 -2.62
N TRP A 63 4.04 -5.36 -2.79
CA TRP A 63 3.59 -4.04 -2.37
C TRP A 63 2.23 -4.07 -1.69
N ALA A 64 2.01 -3.08 -0.83
CA ALA A 64 0.74 -2.77 -0.21
C ALA A 64 0.38 -1.31 -0.46
N GLY A 65 -0.90 -1.04 -0.73
CA GLY A 65 -1.41 0.31 -0.89
C GLY A 65 -2.34 0.68 0.26
N PHE A 66 -2.31 1.94 0.67
CA PHE A 66 -3.23 2.49 1.65
C PHE A 66 -3.47 3.99 1.46
N GLY A 67 -4.59 4.45 1.95
CA GLY A 67 -4.97 5.86 1.93
C GLY A 67 -5.20 6.40 3.33
N ILE A 68 -4.89 7.67 3.55
CA ILE A 68 -5.05 8.33 4.84
C ILE A 68 -6.49 8.81 5.03
N GLY A 69 -6.99 8.67 6.26
CA GLY A 69 -8.31 9.14 6.68
C GLY A 69 -9.44 8.51 5.86
N ARG A 70 -10.31 9.35 5.31
CA ARG A 70 -11.48 8.92 4.51
C ARG A 70 -11.13 8.08 3.27
N HIS A 71 -9.87 8.13 2.83
CA HIS A 71 -9.40 7.42 1.64
C HIS A 71 -8.96 5.98 1.93
N GLN A 72 -8.91 5.54 3.19
CA GLN A 72 -8.40 4.23 3.57
C GLN A 72 -9.10 3.09 2.82
N MET A 73 -10.42 3.03 2.85
CA MET A 73 -11.15 1.92 2.23
C MET A 73 -11.17 1.96 0.70
N THR A 74 -11.24 3.16 0.12
CA THR A 74 -11.20 3.32 -1.35
C THR A 74 -9.84 2.95 -1.92
N MET A 75 -8.75 3.33 -1.25
CA MET A 75 -7.40 2.97 -1.68
C MET A 75 -7.07 1.50 -1.39
N ALA A 76 -7.63 0.91 -0.34
CA ALA A 76 -7.54 -0.53 -0.11
C ALA A 76 -8.20 -1.32 -1.26
N ALA A 77 -9.42 -0.96 -1.66
CA ALA A 77 -10.08 -1.57 -2.81
C ALA A 77 -9.26 -1.40 -4.10
N GLN A 78 -8.73 -0.18 -4.33
CA GLN A 78 -7.90 0.12 -5.50
C GLN A 78 -6.61 -0.72 -5.51
N ALA A 79 -5.97 -0.92 -4.36
CA ALA A 79 -4.77 -1.76 -4.25
C ALA A 79 -5.08 -3.21 -4.64
N VAL A 80 -6.22 -3.77 -4.19
CA VAL A 80 -6.66 -5.12 -4.58
C VAL A 80 -6.87 -5.22 -6.09
N ILE A 81 -7.58 -4.25 -6.69
CA ILE A 81 -7.85 -4.22 -8.14
C ILE A 81 -6.54 -4.20 -8.94
N LEU A 82 -5.51 -3.52 -8.44
CA LEU A 82 -4.19 -3.46 -9.08
C LEU A 82 -3.26 -4.63 -8.71
N GLY A 83 -3.74 -5.62 -7.95
CA GLY A 83 -2.98 -6.82 -7.60
C GLY A 83 -2.03 -6.65 -6.40
N GLY A 84 -2.16 -5.55 -5.65
CA GLY A 84 -1.41 -5.28 -4.43
C GLY A 84 -2.04 -5.88 -3.18
N ASN A 85 -1.33 -5.75 -2.07
CA ASN A 85 -1.85 -6.00 -0.75
C ASN A 85 -2.41 -4.71 -0.14
N VAL A 86 -3.06 -4.80 1.01
CA VAL A 86 -3.68 -3.66 1.68
C VAL A 86 -3.13 -3.45 3.08
N ARG A 87 -3.11 -2.20 3.52
CA ARG A 87 -2.89 -1.82 4.91
C ARG A 87 -4.10 -1.02 5.39
N VAL A 88 -4.62 -1.35 6.59
CA VAL A 88 -5.66 -0.59 7.28
C VAL A 88 -5.38 -0.55 8.78
N GLY A 89 -5.87 0.47 9.46
CA GLY A 89 -5.75 0.59 10.90
C GLY A 89 -5.93 2.03 11.38
N LEU A 90 -5.93 2.19 12.70
CA LEU A 90 -6.14 3.47 13.38
C LEU A 90 -4.99 4.47 13.20
N GLU A 91 -3.82 4.00 12.80
CA GLU A 91 -2.70 4.88 12.45
C GLU A 91 -3.06 5.77 11.25
N ASP A 92 -3.79 5.22 10.28
CA ASP A 92 -4.10 5.87 9.01
C ASP A 92 -5.51 6.47 9.00
N ASN A 93 -6.46 5.96 9.80
CA ASN A 93 -7.85 6.41 9.80
C ASN A 93 -8.55 6.09 11.13
N LEU A 94 -9.16 7.09 11.76
CA LEU A 94 -9.85 6.96 13.04
C LEU A 94 -11.33 6.57 12.89
N TYR A 95 -11.90 6.54 11.69
CA TYR A 95 -13.34 6.46 11.49
C TYR A 95 -13.77 5.24 10.69
N LEU A 96 -14.77 4.53 11.20
CA LEU A 96 -15.49 3.48 10.47
C LEU A 96 -16.37 4.08 9.36
N LYS A 97 -16.99 5.20 9.67
CA LYS A 97 -17.75 6.09 8.76
C LYS A 97 -17.80 7.49 9.36
N LYS A 98 -18.27 8.47 8.59
CA LYS A 98 -18.34 9.87 9.03
C LYS A 98 -18.96 10.00 10.42
N GLY A 99 -18.22 10.53 11.38
CA GLY A 99 -18.66 10.78 12.76
C GLY A 99 -18.71 9.55 13.67
N VAL A 100 -18.28 8.37 13.20
CA VAL A 100 -18.26 7.14 14.02
C VAL A 100 -16.82 6.64 14.10
N PHE A 101 -16.23 6.67 15.29
CA PHE A 101 -14.90 6.13 15.55
C PHE A 101 -14.88 4.61 15.32
N ALA A 102 -13.74 4.13 14.87
CA ALA A 102 -13.48 2.72 14.64
C ALA A 102 -12.50 2.15 15.67
N SER A 103 -12.54 0.85 15.84
CA SER A 103 -11.45 0.05 16.36
C SER A 103 -10.62 -0.54 15.20
N ASN A 104 -9.41 -1.02 15.47
CA ASN A 104 -8.62 -1.75 14.47
C ASN A 104 -9.38 -2.98 13.94
N ALA A 105 -10.08 -3.70 14.81
CA ALA A 105 -10.86 -4.88 14.43
C ALA A 105 -11.95 -4.53 13.41
N GLU A 106 -12.71 -3.47 13.64
CA GLU A 106 -13.78 -3.03 12.72
C GLU A 106 -13.23 -2.57 11.36
N LEU A 107 -12.06 -1.93 11.32
CA LEU A 107 -11.42 -1.54 10.07
C LEU A 107 -10.94 -2.77 9.29
N VAL A 108 -10.35 -3.76 9.98
CA VAL A 108 -9.94 -5.04 9.38
C VAL A 108 -11.15 -5.82 8.88
N GLU A 109 -12.21 -5.93 9.66
CA GLU A 109 -13.46 -6.56 9.22
C GLU A 109 -14.06 -5.90 7.98
N LYS A 110 -14.07 -4.57 7.97
CA LYS A 110 -14.60 -3.80 6.84
C LYS A 110 -13.81 -4.04 5.57
N VAL A 111 -12.48 -3.99 5.63
CA VAL A 111 -11.65 -4.24 4.44
C VAL A 111 -11.70 -5.70 4.01
N SER A 112 -11.83 -6.64 4.95
CA SER A 112 -11.98 -8.07 4.63
C SER A 112 -13.22 -8.33 3.79
N ARG A 113 -14.35 -7.70 4.12
CA ARG A 113 -15.58 -7.78 3.29
C ARG A 113 -15.36 -7.19 1.90
N ILE A 114 -14.68 -6.04 1.79
CA ILE A 114 -14.37 -5.43 0.48
C ILE A 114 -13.51 -6.37 -0.37
N ILE A 115 -12.52 -7.01 0.22
CA ILE A 115 -11.64 -7.95 -0.48
C ILE A 115 -12.42 -9.16 -0.99
N ASP A 116 -13.30 -9.71 -0.16
CA ASP A 116 -14.17 -10.84 -0.50
C ASP A 116 -15.17 -10.48 -1.60
N ASP A 117 -15.84 -9.32 -1.51
CA ASP A 117 -16.76 -8.80 -2.52
C ASP A 117 -16.08 -8.58 -3.88
N LEU A 118 -14.77 -8.28 -3.89
CA LEU A 118 -13.96 -8.18 -5.11
C LEU A 118 -13.49 -9.55 -5.64
N GLY A 119 -13.85 -10.66 -4.98
CA GLY A 119 -13.44 -12.00 -5.35
C GLY A 119 -11.98 -12.33 -5.03
N ALA A 120 -11.29 -11.49 -4.26
CA ALA A 120 -9.93 -11.73 -3.79
C ALA A 120 -9.94 -12.51 -2.46
N LYS A 121 -8.76 -13.00 -2.04
CA LYS A 121 -8.63 -13.79 -0.80
C LYS A 121 -7.57 -13.24 0.11
N ILE A 122 -7.87 -13.22 1.41
CA ILE A 122 -6.90 -12.93 2.45
C ILE A 122 -6.11 -14.20 2.75
N LEU A 123 -4.78 -14.09 2.74
CA LEU A 123 -3.90 -15.20 3.07
C LEU A 123 -3.93 -15.48 4.59
N THR A 124 -3.84 -16.75 4.96
CA THR A 124 -3.61 -17.12 6.36
C THR A 124 -2.21 -16.66 6.81
N PRO A 125 -1.95 -16.55 8.13
CA PRO A 125 -0.62 -16.24 8.63
C PRO A 125 0.47 -17.20 8.13
N GLU A 126 0.16 -18.46 7.98
CA GLU A 126 1.09 -19.48 7.45
C GLU A 126 1.38 -19.23 5.96
N GLN A 127 0.35 -19.03 5.16
CA GLN A 127 0.49 -18.70 3.73
C GLN A 127 1.30 -17.42 3.52
N THR A 128 1.06 -16.40 4.37
CA THR A 128 1.80 -15.14 4.34
C THR A 128 3.28 -15.35 4.66
N ARG A 129 3.62 -16.12 5.72
CA ARG A 129 5.01 -16.45 6.05
C ARG A 129 5.71 -17.16 4.89
N ASN A 130 5.03 -18.14 4.28
CA ASN A 130 5.57 -18.88 3.15
C ASN A 130 5.79 -17.99 1.92
N LYS A 131 4.81 -17.14 1.59
CA LYS A 131 4.90 -16.20 0.48
C LYS A 131 6.04 -15.20 0.66
N LEU A 132 6.19 -14.66 1.87
CA LEU A 132 7.22 -13.68 2.22
C LEU A 132 8.56 -14.31 2.58
N LYS A 133 8.66 -15.64 2.61
CA LYS A 133 9.86 -16.39 3.01
C LYS A 133 10.41 -15.94 4.39
N LEU A 134 9.52 -15.64 5.32
CA LEU A 134 9.91 -15.17 6.65
C LEU A 134 10.66 -16.25 7.41
N LYS A 135 11.76 -15.86 8.08
CA LYS A 135 12.51 -16.77 8.95
C LYS A 135 11.65 -17.19 10.14
N LYS A 136 11.61 -18.47 10.45
CA LYS A 136 11.05 -18.95 11.71
C LYS A 136 12.05 -18.62 12.82
N HIS A 137 11.67 -17.73 13.71
CA HIS A 137 12.41 -17.47 14.94
C HIS A 137 11.85 -18.40 16.03
N PHE A 138 12.35 -19.62 16.09
CA PHE A 138 12.22 -20.53 17.23
C PHE A 138 13.44 -21.46 17.25
#